data_ca368ecc01a2ad32044c4f56d74c1d36
#
_entry.id   ca368ecc01a2ad32044c4f56d74c1d36
#
_cell.length_a   1.000
_cell.length_b   1.000
_cell.length_c   1.000
_cell.angle_alpha   90.00
_cell.angle_beta   90.00
_cell.angle_gamma   90.00
#
_symmetry.space_group_name_H-M   'P 1'
#
loop_
_entity.id
_entity.type
_entity.pdbx_description
1 polymer ?
#
loop_
_entity_poly.entity_id
_entity_poly.type
_entity_poly.pdbx_seq_one_letter_code
_entity_poly.pdbx_strand_id
1 'polypeptide(L)'
;MKRENVIGRANVEDTPELEAYYRSLEGEALGALWTVANEIEPWYPQPKSVPTLWKWSKVEPFVRRAAELVSAEKAARRVVMLVNPGRKEWSAAVGLLYTGVQVMNPGEFTSAHRHQASALRFVMEGRGAYTVVDGERLTLGARDFVLTPNGTWHDHGVEAGGTQCIWQDGLDIPLMNSLDANFYEVHPKIVQTPAPLSRESWSRPYSPVFLYKWDDSYKSLKRDGKVFEYKNPLTGGAVMPTMGARLELIKTSSEVKRHTGSVVYQVAAGSGWTEVGDQRFEWEEKDIFCVPAWTRYRHGAHEQSVLFSFNDFPAMRALALYREE
;
A
#
# COMPACT_ATOMS: atom_id res chain seq x y z
N MET A 1 -2.44 9.02 29.65
CA MET A 1 -2.65 10.08 30.65
C MET A 1 -3.84 10.90 30.17
N LYS A 2 -5.05 10.70 30.77
CA LYS A 2 -6.20 11.56 30.48
C LYS A 2 -5.88 12.95 31.01
N ARG A 3 -5.72 13.93 30.14
CA ARG A 3 -5.63 15.34 30.54
C ARG A 3 -7.06 15.85 30.72
N GLU A 4 -7.64 15.53 31.85
CA GLU A 4 -8.91 16.10 32.30
C GLU A 4 -8.67 17.58 32.65
N ASN A 5 -9.59 18.45 32.23
CA ASN A 5 -9.64 19.88 32.55
C ASN A 5 -8.51 20.77 32.00
N VAL A 6 -8.28 20.69 30.68
CA VAL A 6 -7.41 21.69 30.00
C VAL A 6 -8.28 22.85 29.48
N ILE A 7 -7.97 24.08 29.91
CA ILE A 7 -8.59 25.32 29.40
C ILE A 7 -8.51 25.31 27.84
N GLY A 8 -9.63 25.59 27.18
CA GLY A 8 -9.73 25.61 25.71
C GLY A 8 -10.13 24.28 25.05
N ARG A 9 -10.49 23.25 25.85
CA ARG A 9 -11.12 22.01 25.35
C ARG A 9 -12.59 21.93 25.79
N ALA A 10 -13.38 21.29 24.95
CA ALA A 10 -14.79 21.06 25.25
C ALA A 10 -14.93 20.23 26.53
N ASN A 11 -15.68 20.75 27.48
CA ASN A 11 -15.96 20.13 28.77
C ASN A 11 -17.36 20.60 29.24
N VAL A 12 -18.37 20.22 28.44
CA VAL A 12 -19.78 20.54 28.71
C VAL A 12 -20.40 19.36 29.40
N GLU A 13 -21.03 19.58 30.58
CA GLU A 13 -21.80 18.54 31.23
C GLU A 13 -23.17 18.43 30.60
N ASP A 14 -23.58 17.22 30.27
CA ASP A 14 -24.87 16.93 29.66
C ASP A 14 -25.98 17.14 30.70
N THR A 15 -27.00 17.89 30.31
CA THR A 15 -28.24 18.07 31.06
C THR A 15 -29.41 17.56 30.24
N PRO A 16 -30.57 17.20 30.84
CA PRO A 16 -31.75 16.79 30.06
C PRO A 16 -32.18 17.80 29.00
N GLU A 17 -31.94 19.09 29.25
CA GLU A 17 -32.24 20.18 28.33
C GLU A 17 -31.27 20.18 27.13
N LEU A 18 -29.97 19.96 27.38
CA LEU A 18 -28.95 19.83 26.33
C LEU A 18 -29.17 18.56 25.49
N GLU A 19 -29.52 17.45 26.11
CA GLU A 19 -29.88 16.23 25.36
C GLU A 19 -31.09 16.45 24.45
N ALA A 20 -32.10 17.17 24.91
CA ALA A 20 -33.26 17.53 24.08
C ALA A 20 -32.86 18.44 22.91
N TYR A 21 -31.94 19.40 23.16
CA TYR A 21 -31.37 20.26 22.15
C TYR A 21 -30.57 19.46 21.10
N TYR A 22 -29.72 18.52 21.53
CA TYR A 22 -28.95 17.66 20.59
C TYR A 22 -29.87 16.86 19.68
N ARG A 23 -30.94 16.26 20.21
CA ARG A 23 -31.95 15.56 19.40
C ARG A 23 -32.62 16.48 18.38
N SER A 24 -32.85 17.75 18.73
CA SER A 24 -33.42 18.71 17.78
C SER A 24 -32.45 19.07 16.66
N LEU A 25 -31.14 19.12 16.94
CA LEU A 25 -30.10 19.33 15.92
C LEU A 25 -30.03 18.17 14.92
N GLU A 26 -30.08 16.94 15.42
CA GLU A 26 -30.05 15.73 14.57
C GLU A 26 -31.20 15.71 13.54
N GLY A 27 -32.40 16.14 13.96
CA GLY A 27 -33.56 16.24 13.06
C GLY A 27 -33.37 17.18 11.88
N GLU A 28 -32.49 18.16 12.00
CA GLU A 28 -32.14 19.16 10.98
C GLU A 28 -30.77 18.91 10.34
N ALA A 29 -30.18 17.71 10.51
CA ALA A 29 -28.83 17.36 10.06
C ALA A 29 -27.74 18.32 10.60
N LEU A 30 -27.93 18.81 11.81
CA LEU A 30 -26.97 19.68 12.53
C LEU A 30 -26.29 18.88 13.65
N GLY A 31 -25.08 19.27 14.03
CA GLY A 31 -24.33 18.68 15.13
C GLY A 31 -23.70 19.73 16.04
N ALA A 32 -23.53 19.42 17.31
CA ALA A 32 -22.88 20.27 18.28
C ALA A 32 -21.39 19.93 18.35
N LEU A 33 -20.51 20.76 17.80
CA LEU A 33 -19.06 20.50 17.76
C LEU A 33 -18.47 20.13 19.12
N TRP A 34 -18.90 20.80 20.19
CA TRP A 34 -18.37 20.56 21.54
C TRP A 34 -18.63 19.14 22.08
N THR A 35 -19.60 18.40 21.55
CA THR A 35 -19.84 17.00 21.94
C THR A 35 -18.80 16.04 21.35
N VAL A 36 -18.20 16.38 20.22
CA VAL A 36 -17.25 15.55 19.45
C VAL A 36 -15.87 16.21 19.27
N ALA A 37 -15.67 17.41 19.81
CA ALA A 37 -14.44 18.20 19.59
C ALA A 37 -13.15 17.43 19.93
N ASN A 38 -13.13 16.68 21.02
CA ASN A 38 -11.95 15.89 21.43
C ASN A 38 -11.69 14.68 20.51
N GLU A 39 -12.70 14.21 19.81
CA GLU A 39 -12.61 13.13 18.83
C GLU A 39 -12.16 13.66 17.46
N ILE A 40 -12.76 14.76 17.00
CA ILE A 40 -12.44 15.38 15.70
C ILE A 40 -11.05 16.01 15.72
N GLU A 41 -10.65 16.64 16.82
CA GLU A 41 -9.35 17.32 17.01
C GLU A 41 -8.57 16.69 18.17
N PRO A 42 -8.06 15.46 18.03
CA PRO A 42 -7.31 14.80 19.10
C PRO A 42 -5.97 15.49 19.38
N TRP A 43 -5.44 15.33 20.60
CA TRP A 43 -4.16 15.92 21.01
C TRP A 43 -2.94 15.39 20.24
N TYR A 44 -3.05 14.21 19.67
CA TYR A 44 -2.02 13.52 18.87
C TYR A 44 -2.71 12.60 17.86
N PRO A 45 -2.03 12.22 16.77
CA PRO A 45 -2.60 11.31 15.78
C PRO A 45 -3.09 10.01 16.42
N GLN A 46 -4.32 9.64 16.13
CA GLN A 46 -4.98 8.40 16.59
C GLN A 46 -5.37 7.54 15.40
N PRO A 47 -4.42 6.75 14.83
CA PRO A 47 -4.72 5.91 13.68
C PRO A 47 -5.77 4.85 14.05
N LYS A 48 -6.77 4.67 13.18
CA LYS A 48 -7.74 3.57 13.30
C LYS A 48 -7.11 2.22 12.92
N SER A 49 -6.08 2.24 12.07
CA SER A 49 -5.34 1.04 11.71
C SER A 49 -4.57 0.49 12.90
N VAL A 50 -4.53 -0.83 13.02
CA VAL A 50 -3.73 -1.53 14.04
C VAL A 50 -2.53 -2.22 13.40
N PRO A 51 -1.40 -2.38 14.11
CA PRO A 51 -0.30 -3.21 13.63
C PRO A 51 -0.80 -4.60 13.28
N THR A 52 -0.47 -5.10 12.09
CA THR A 52 -0.97 -6.39 11.62
C THR A 52 0.10 -7.12 10.84
N LEU A 53 0.26 -8.41 11.12
CA LEU A 53 1.11 -9.34 10.38
C LEU A 53 0.25 -10.39 9.69
N TRP A 54 0.42 -10.54 8.38
CA TRP A 54 -0.15 -11.61 7.58
C TRP A 54 0.97 -12.61 7.23
N LYS A 55 1.01 -13.71 7.97
CA LYS A 55 1.97 -14.79 7.72
C LYS A 55 1.70 -15.45 6.39
N TRP A 56 2.73 -15.56 5.53
CA TRP A 56 2.60 -16.20 4.22
C TRP A 56 2.06 -17.62 4.33
N SER A 57 2.54 -18.39 5.28
CA SER A 57 2.05 -19.77 5.56
C SER A 57 0.54 -19.85 5.84
N LYS A 58 -0.10 -18.74 6.24
CA LYS A 58 -1.56 -18.64 6.44
C LYS A 58 -2.28 -18.08 5.22
N VAL A 59 -1.65 -17.18 4.47
CA VAL A 59 -2.24 -16.51 3.30
C VAL A 59 -2.16 -17.39 2.06
N GLU A 60 -1.04 -18.06 1.82
CA GLU A 60 -0.76 -18.86 0.64
C GLU A 60 -1.86 -19.89 0.30
N PRO A 61 -2.38 -20.69 1.24
CA PRO A 61 -3.43 -21.66 0.93
C PRO A 61 -4.69 -21.01 0.33
N PHE A 62 -5.08 -19.82 0.81
CA PHE A 62 -6.23 -19.08 0.29
C PHE A 62 -5.94 -18.52 -1.10
N VAL A 63 -4.75 -17.98 -1.33
CA VAL A 63 -4.32 -17.45 -2.63
C VAL A 63 -4.34 -18.56 -3.69
N ARG A 64 -3.72 -19.71 -3.39
CA ARG A 64 -3.70 -20.85 -4.34
C ARG A 64 -5.09 -21.43 -4.54
N ARG A 65 -5.91 -21.52 -3.49
CA ARG A 65 -7.28 -22.01 -3.60
C ARG A 65 -8.17 -21.07 -4.45
N ALA A 66 -7.95 -19.76 -4.39
CA ALA A 66 -8.66 -18.81 -5.25
C ALA A 66 -8.38 -19.09 -6.74
N ALA A 67 -7.14 -19.51 -7.09
CA ALA A 67 -6.78 -19.88 -8.47
C ALA A 67 -7.54 -21.10 -9.00
N GLU A 68 -7.99 -22.00 -8.13
CA GLU A 68 -8.78 -23.18 -8.49
C GLU A 68 -10.29 -22.86 -8.57
N LEU A 69 -10.78 -21.97 -7.72
CA LEU A 69 -12.22 -21.71 -7.55
C LEU A 69 -12.76 -20.67 -8.55
N VAL A 70 -11.93 -19.68 -8.92
CA VAL A 70 -12.38 -18.54 -9.71
C VAL A 70 -11.44 -18.33 -10.90
N SER A 71 -11.95 -18.34 -12.12
CA SER A 71 -11.14 -18.01 -13.31
C SER A 71 -10.74 -16.53 -13.32
N ALA A 72 -9.57 -16.22 -13.90
CA ALA A 72 -9.10 -14.84 -14.04
C ALA A 72 -10.10 -13.96 -14.81
N GLU A 73 -10.75 -14.51 -15.83
CA GLU A 73 -11.78 -13.82 -16.62
C GLU A 73 -12.99 -13.38 -15.76
N LYS A 74 -13.53 -14.28 -14.92
CA LYS A 74 -14.69 -13.99 -14.07
C LYS A 74 -14.36 -13.06 -12.91
N ALA A 75 -13.15 -13.16 -12.36
CA ALA A 75 -12.71 -12.33 -11.26
C ALA A 75 -12.32 -10.91 -11.71
N ALA A 76 -12.15 -10.66 -13.02
CA ALA A 76 -11.42 -9.53 -13.57
C ALA A 76 -9.99 -9.42 -12.99
N ARG A 77 -9.85 -9.50 -11.68
CA ARG A 77 -8.57 -9.58 -10.94
C ARG A 77 -8.74 -10.52 -9.76
N ARG A 78 -7.98 -11.60 -9.74
CA ARG A 78 -8.05 -12.62 -8.67
C ARG A 78 -7.06 -12.28 -7.55
N VAL A 79 -7.50 -11.42 -6.65
CA VAL A 79 -6.73 -10.87 -5.54
C VAL A 79 -7.34 -11.27 -4.20
N VAL A 80 -6.54 -11.79 -3.29
CA VAL A 80 -6.89 -11.96 -1.88
C VAL A 80 -6.46 -10.70 -1.14
N MET A 81 -7.42 -9.92 -0.66
CA MET A 81 -7.16 -8.66 0.05
C MET A 81 -6.63 -8.92 1.45
N LEU A 82 -5.62 -8.15 1.87
CA LEU A 82 -5.10 -8.15 3.24
C LEU A 82 -5.76 -6.99 4.00
N VAL A 83 -6.81 -7.30 4.75
CA VAL A 83 -7.67 -6.30 5.40
C VAL A 83 -7.23 -6.08 6.85
N ASN A 84 -6.99 -4.83 7.20
CA ASN A 84 -6.64 -4.44 8.57
C ASN A 84 -7.86 -4.58 9.50
N PRO A 85 -7.74 -5.22 10.66
CA PRO A 85 -8.85 -5.37 11.59
C PRO A 85 -9.50 -4.06 12.03
N GLY A 86 -8.74 -2.96 12.09
CA GLY A 86 -9.22 -1.63 12.44
C GLY A 86 -9.76 -0.81 11.25
N ARG A 87 -9.76 -1.36 10.02
CA ARG A 87 -10.17 -0.65 8.78
C ARG A 87 -11.00 -1.53 7.84
N LYS A 88 -11.81 -2.41 8.38
CA LYS A 88 -12.62 -3.37 7.59
C LYS A 88 -13.56 -2.67 6.60
N GLU A 89 -14.18 -1.59 7.00
CA GLU A 89 -15.13 -0.81 6.20
C GLU A 89 -14.50 -0.18 4.94
N TRP A 90 -13.19 0.01 4.96
CA TRP A 90 -12.42 0.61 3.85
C TRP A 90 -11.65 -0.40 3.02
N SER A 91 -11.66 -1.67 3.40
CA SER A 91 -10.80 -2.71 2.81
C SER A 91 -9.32 -2.29 2.74
N ALA A 92 -8.88 -1.45 3.68
CA ALA A 92 -7.53 -0.92 3.73
C ALA A 92 -6.59 -1.85 4.50
N ALA A 93 -5.34 -1.90 4.09
CA ALA A 93 -4.27 -2.58 4.82
C ALA A 93 -3.73 -1.71 5.96
N VAL A 94 -3.54 -0.42 5.72
CA VAL A 94 -3.12 0.56 6.72
C VAL A 94 -3.29 1.99 6.18
N GLY A 95 -3.85 2.89 6.98
CA GLY A 95 -3.99 4.29 6.60
C GLY A 95 -4.68 4.48 5.25
N LEU A 96 -3.97 5.07 4.31
CA LEU A 96 -4.43 5.36 2.95
C LEU A 96 -4.03 4.27 1.93
N LEU A 97 -3.49 3.14 2.41
CA LEU A 97 -2.93 2.09 1.57
C LEU A 97 -3.79 0.82 1.60
N TYR A 98 -4.01 0.29 0.41
CA TYR A 98 -4.53 -1.04 0.16
C TYR A 98 -3.37 -1.99 -0.15
N THR A 99 -3.47 -3.25 0.23
CA THR A 99 -2.63 -4.34 -0.28
C THR A 99 -3.42 -5.64 -0.42
N GLY A 100 -2.99 -6.46 -1.36
CA GLY A 100 -3.52 -7.79 -1.59
C GLY A 100 -2.50 -8.66 -2.31
N VAL A 101 -2.81 -9.93 -2.43
CA VAL A 101 -1.98 -10.91 -3.13
C VAL A 101 -2.75 -11.44 -4.33
N GLN A 102 -2.24 -11.17 -5.52
CA GLN A 102 -2.81 -11.65 -6.78
C GLN A 102 -2.12 -12.93 -7.23
N VAL A 103 -2.91 -13.85 -7.79
CA VAL A 103 -2.43 -15.09 -8.38
C VAL A 103 -2.93 -15.24 -9.81
N MET A 104 -2.04 -15.67 -10.71
CA MET A 104 -2.36 -15.97 -12.09
C MET A 104 -1.69 -17.27 -12.54
N ASN A 105 -2.44 -18.08 -13.29
CA ASN A 105 -1.96 -19.32 -13.87
C ASN A 105 -1.33 -19.08 -15.26
N PRO A 106 -0.50 -20.01 -15.78
CA PRO A 106 0.01 -19.94 -17.14
C PRO A 106 -1.11 -19.78 -18.18
N GLY A 107 -0.93 -18.86 -19.12
CA GLY A 107 -1.89 -18.55 -20.18
C GLY A 107 -3.04 -17.62 -19.76
N GLU A 108 -3.18 -17.29 -18.49
CA GLU A 108 -4.19 -16.32 -18.05
C GLU A 108 -3.73 -14.87 -18.30
N PHE A 109 -4.71 -14.01 -18.56
CA PHE A 109 -4.53 -12.56 -18.63
C PHE A 109 -5.74 -11.82 -18.05
N THR A 110 -5.55 -10.55 -17.68
CA THR A 110 -6.62 -9.63 -17.29
C THR A 110 -6.95 -8.71 -18.45
N SER A 111 -8.22 -8.29 -18.56
CA SER A 111 -8.59 -7.28 -19.56
C SER A 111 -7.92 -5.94 -19.24
N ALA A 112 -7.52 -5.25 -20.32
CA ALA A 112 -6.94 -3.92 -20.20
C ALA A 112 -7.95 -2.94 -19.61
N HIS A 113 -7.51 -2.16 -18.64
CA HIS A 113 -8.32 -1.20 -17.91
C HIS A 113 -7.45 -0.05 -17.37
N ARG A 114 -8.10 0.98 -16.88
CA ARG A 114 -7.46 2.04 -16.10
C ARG A 114 -8.32 2.44 -14.92
N HIS A 115 -7.68 2.97 -13.90
CA HIS A 115 -8.34 3.49 -12.71
C HIS A 115 -7.58 4.68 -12.13
N GLN A 116 -8.26 5.49 -11.30
CA GLN A 116 -7.65 6.65 -10.69
C GLN A 116 -6.58 6.29 -9.66
N ALA A 117 -6.78 5.21 -8.92
CA ALA A 117 -5.79 4.76 -7.96
C ALA A 117 -4.47 4.40 -8.65
N SER A 118 -3.35 4.87 -8.09
CA SER A 118 -2.03 4.36 -8.45
C SER A 118 -1.84 2.96 -7.91
N ALA A 119 -1.15 2.11 -8.66
CA ALA A 119 -0.83 0.76 -8.22
C ALA A 119 0.65 0.43 -8.42
N LEU A 120 1.12 -0.44 -7.58
CA LEU A 120 2.45 -1.05 -7.66
C LEU A 120 2.35 -2.56 -7.45
N ARG A 121 3.35 -3.31 -7.92
CA ARG A 121 3.46 -4.74 -7.71
C ARG A 121 4.88 -5.12 -7.32
N PHE A 122 4.97 -6.03 -6.37
CA PHE A 122 6.23 -6.68 -6.02
C PHE A 122 6.06 -8.19 -6.21
N VAL A 123 6.84 -8.76 -7.13
CA VAL A 123 6.68 -10.17 -7.54
C VAL A 123 7.21 -11.09 -6.46
N MET A 124 6.35 -11.96 -5.93
CA MET A 124 6.71 -12.91 -4.88
C MET A 124 7.31 -14.20 -5.45
N GLU A 125 6.69 -14.74 -6.51
CA GLU A 125 7.14 -15.98 -7.14
C GLU A 125 6.56 -16.15 -8.55
N GLY A 126 7.13 -17.10 -9.28
CA GLY A 126 6.68 -17.51 -10.59
C GLY A 126 7.57 -17.02 -11.72
N ARG A 127 7.26 -17.46 -12.94
CA ARG A 127 8.00 -17.16 -14.15
C ARG A 127 7.04 -16.95 -15.32
N GLY A 128 7.35 -15.98 -16.17
CA GLY A 128 6.57 -15.67 -17.37
C GLY A 128 5.46 -14.63 -17.12
N ALA A 129 5.42 -14.00 -15.95
CA ALA A 129 4.53 -12.88 -15.72
C ALA A 129 4.92 -11.66 -16.57
N TYR A 130 3.92 -10.91 -16.99
CA TYR A 130 4.10 -9.63 -17.67
C TYR A 130 3.03 -8.62 -17.26
N THR A 131 3.35 -7.36 -17.43
CA THR A 131 2.42 -6.24 -17.33
C THR A 131 2.60 -5.36 -18.56
N VAL A 132 1.51 -4.87 -19.14
CA VAL A 132 1.54 -3.83 -20.18
C VAL A 132 1.03 -2.54 -19.57
N VAL A 133 1.81 -1.46 -19.62
CA VAL A 133 1.44 -0.14 -19.10
C VAL A 133 1.55 0.89 -20.22
N ASP A 134 0.43 1.52 -20.56
CA ASP A 134 0.35 2.47 -21.69
C ASP A 134 1.01 1.94 -22.99
N GLY A 135 0.86 0.64 -23.26
CA GLY A 135 1.44 -0.05 -24.41
C GLY A 135 2.85 -0.61 -24.18
N GLU A 136 3.55 -0.24 -23.13
CA GLU A 136 4.86 -0.81 -22.81
C GLU A 136 4.71 -2.19 -22.14
N ARG A 137 5.21 -3.25 -22.80
CA ARG A 137 5.21 -4.61 -22.26
C ARG A 137 6.44 -4.87 -21.41
N LEU A 138 6.22 -5.16 -20.14
CA LEU A 138 7.23 -5.39 -19.11
C LEU A 138 7.23 -6.87 -18.72
N THR A 139 8.34 -7.58 -18.91
CA THR A 139 8.50 -8.97 -18.46
C THR A 139 9.05 -8.99 -17.03
N LEU A 140 8.35 -9.70 -16.15
CA LEU A 140 8.57 -9.71 -14.72
C LEU A 140 9.31 -10.97 -14.26
N GLY A 141 10.26 -10.80 -13.35
CA GLY A 141 10.91 -11.87 -12.60
C GLY A 141 10.59 -11.75 -11.10
N ALA A 142 10.96 -12.77 -10.35
CA ALA A 142 10.79 -12.76 -8.89
C ALA A 142 11.48 -11.56 -8.25
N ARG A 143 10.82 -10.91 -7.31
CA ARG A 143 11.24 -9.68 -6.60
C ARG A 143 11.39 -8.42 -7.48
N ASP A 144 11.01 -8.46 -8.76
CA ASP A 144 10.90 -7.24 -9.56
C ASP A 144 9.79 -6.33 -9.01
N PHE A 145 10.02 -5.02 -9.09
CA PHE A 145 9.09 -3.98 -8.67
C PHE A 145 8.52 -3.26 -9.89
N VAL A 146 7.19 -3.20 -9.99
CA VAL A 146 6.45 -2.67 -11.14
C VAL A 146 5.48 -1.59 -10.73
N LEU A 147 5.37 -0.55 -11.56
CA LEU A 147 4.42 0.54 -11.41
C LEU A 147 3.29 0.45 -12.45
N THR A 148 2.08 0.74 -12.00
CA THR A 148 0.94 1.10 -12.85
C THR A 148 0.35 2.40 -12.30
N PRO A 149 0.91 3.56 -12.70
CA PRO A 149 0.51 4.84 -12.16
C PRO A 149 -0.95 5.18 -12.48
N ASN A 150 -1.52 6.11 -11.73
CA ASN A 150 -2.90 6.56 -11.88
C ASN A 150 -3.25 6.94 -13.32
N GLY A 151 -4.41 6.49 -13.77
CA GLY A 151 -4.97 6.79 -15.10
C GLY A 151 -4.26 6.09 -16.28
N THR A 152 -3.19 5.31 -16.06
CA THR A 152 -2.52 4.55 -17.11
C THR A 152 -3.35 3.34 -17.52
N TRP A 153 -3.43 3.06 -18.82
CA TRP A 153 -3.97 1.79 -19.31
C TRP A 153 -3.03 0.66 -18.95
N HIS A 154 -3.56 -0.40 -18.37
CA HIS A 154 -2.74 -1.56 -18.02
C HIS A 154 -3.52 -2.88 -18.10
N ASP A 155 -2.77 -3.94 -18.41
CA ASP A 155 -3.20 -5.33 -18.33
C ASP A 155 -2.05 -6.21 -17.82
N HIS A 156 -2.37 -7.42 -17.41
CA HIS A 156 -1.42 -8.36 -16.83
C HIS A 156 -1.66 -9.75 -17.37
N GLY A 157 -0.62 -10.58 -17.41
CA GLY A 157 -0.78 -11.95 -17.77
C GLY A 157 0.44 -12.81 -17.40
N VAL A 158 0.28 -14.09 -17.64
CA VAL A 158 1.37 -15.08 -17.54
C VAL A 158 1.45 -15.84 -18.87
N GLU A 159 2.64 -15.91 -19.44
CA GLU A 159 2.89 -16.68 -20.66
C GLU A 159 2.48 -18.15 -20.49
N ALA A 160 1.96 -18.79 -21.55
CA ALA A 160 1.52 -20.19 -21.51
C ALA A 160 2.65 -21.15 -21.07
N GLY A 161 3.90 -20.85 -21.42
CA GLY A 161 5.09 -21.60 -20.99
C GLY A 161 5.66 -21.19 -19.62
N GLY A 162 4.96 -20.32 -18.88
CA GLY A 162 5.33 -19.88 -17.54
C GLY A 162 4.96 -20.86 -16.44
N THR A 163 5.01 -20.37 -15.22
CA THR A 163 4.50 -21.06 -14.01
C THR A 163 3.43 -20.20 -13.38
N GLN A 164 2.67 -20.73 -12.41
CA GLN A 164 1.79 -19.90 -11.59
C GLN A 164 2.60 -18.75 -11.00
N CYS A 165 2.13 -17.51 -11.18
CA CYS A 165 2.76 -16.31 -10.71
C CYS A 165 1.94 -15.68 -9.59
N ILE A 166 2.63 -15.22 -8.54
CA ILE A 166 2.05 -14.56 -7.39
C ILE A 166 2.82 -13.26 -7.13
N TRP A 167 2.09 -12.18 -6.89
CA TRP A 167 2.66 -10.89 -6.51
C TRP A 167 1.82 -10.17 -5.47
N GLN A 168 2.46 -9.32 -4.69
CA GLN A 168 1.79 -8.37 -3.84
C GLN A 168 1.39 -7.14 -4.66
N ASP A 169 0.13 -6.76 -4.60
CA ASP A 169 -0.37 -5.46 -5.06
C ASP A 169 -0.37 -4.45 -3.93
N GLY A 170 0.02 -3.21 -4.22
CA GLY A 170 -0.14 -2.05 -3.34
C GLY A 170 -0.84 -0.93 -4.10
N LEU A 171 -1.90 -0.35 -3.53
CA LEU A 171 -2.67 0.73 -4.15
C LEU A 171 -3.05 1.81 -3.12
N ASP A 172 -3.32 3.01 -3.62
CA ASP A 172 -3.85 4.13 -2.85
C ASP A 172 -5.38 4.26 -2.95
N ILE A 173 -6.10 3.16 -3.19
CA ILE A 173 -7.57 3.12 -3.28
C ILE A 173 -8.24 3.86 -2.10
N PRO A 174 -7.85 3.64 -0.83
CA PRO A 174 -8.50 4.34 0.28
C PRO A 174 -8.34 5.86 0.21
N LEU A 175 -7.21 6.36 -0.31
CA LEU A 175 -7.01 7.79 -0.56
C LEU A 175 -7.97 8.29 -1.63
N MET A 176 -8.03 7.61 -2.78
CA MET A 176 -8.93 8.01 -3.88
C MET A 176 -10.40 7.99 -3.46
N ASN A 177 -10.80 7.01 -2.66
CA ASN A 177 -12.16 6.94 -2.12
C ASN A 177 -12.45 8.05 -1.10
N SER A 178 -11.47 8.41 -0.24
CA SER A 178 -11.66 9.53 0.70
C SER A 178 -11.77 10.89 0.04
N LEU A 179 -11.30 11.02 -1.20
CA LEU A 179 -11.38 12.26 -2.00
C LEU A 179 -12.53 12.22 -3.02
N ASP A 180 -13.37 11.18 -3.02
CA ASP A 180 -14.43 10.93 -4.00
C ASP A 180 -13.93 11.00 -5.46
N ALA A 181 -12.65 10.68 -5.69
CA ALA A 181 -11.96 10.84 -6.96
C ALA A 181 -11.78 9.51 -7.73
N ASN A 182 -12.24 8.39 -7.19
CA ASN A 182 -12.01 7.09 -7.78
C ASN A 182 -12.89 6.82 -8.99
N PHE A 183 -12.32 6.21 -10.01
CA PHE A 183 -13.06 5.68 -11.16
C PHE A 183 -12.40 4.41 -11.69
N TYR A 184 -13.13 3.65 -12.49
CA TYR A 184 -12.67 2.49 -13.22
C TYR A 184 -13.20 2.51 -14.65
N GLU A 185 -12.34 2.24 -15.64
CA GLU A 185 -12.71 2.23 -17.05
C GLU A 185 -12.10 1.01 -17.75
N VAL A 186 -12.91 0.33 -18.54
CA VAL A 186 -12.47 -0.82 -19.37
C VAL A 186 -11.95 -0.30 -20.70
N HIS A 187 -10.83 -0.83 -21.17
CA HIS A 187 -10.26 -0.48 -22.45
C HIS A 187 -11.18 -0.96 -23.60
N PRO A 188 -11.39 -0.16 -24.67
CA PRO A 188 -12.22 -0.54 -25.80
C PRO A 188 -11.78 -1.85 -26.50
N LYS A 189 -10.49 -2.19 -26.38
CA LYS A 189 -9.93 -3.48 -26.78
C LYS A 189 -9.59 -4.28 -25.53
N ILE A 190 -9.81 -5.60 -25.59
CA ILE A 190 -9.54 -6.50 -24.44
C ILE A 190 -8.09 -6.43 -23.97
N VAL A 191 -7.14 -6.27 -24.90
CA VAL A 191 -5.71 -6.11 -24.62
C VAL A 191 -5.16 -4.88 -25.33
N GLN A 192 -4.10 -4.31 -24.76
CA GLN A 192 -3.40 -3.21 -25.39
C GLN A 192 -2.55 -3.68 -26.57
N THR A 193 -2.40 -2.83 -27.58
CA THR A 193 -1.38 -3.03 -28.61
C THR A 193 -0.06 -2.49 -28.08
N PRO A 194 1.00 -3.31 -27.97
CA PRO A 194 2.31 -2.82 -27.55
C PRO A 194 2.80 -1.66 -28.43
N ALA A 195 3.24 -0.59 -27.82
CA ALA A 195 3.76 0.60 -28.47
C ALA A 195 4.86 1.21 -27.59
N PRO A 196 5.88 1.88 -28.19
CA PRO A 196 6.85 2.63 -27.40
C PRO A 196 6.16 3.77 -26.65
N LEU A 197 6.66 4.09 -25.45
CA LEU A 197 6.21 5.26 -24.69
C LEU A 197 6.39 6.55 -25.50
N SER A 198 5.36 7.35 -25.55
CA SER A 198 5.44 8.68 -26.17
C SER A 198 6.26 9.65 -25.29
N ARG A 199 6.86 10.69 -25.90
CA ARG A 199 7.56 11.75 -25.14
C ARG A 199 6.63 12.49 -24.18
N GLU A 200 5.34 12.50 -24.41
CA GLU A 200 4.33 13.11 -23.53
C GLU A 200 4.23 12.38 -22.19
N SER A 201 4.51 11.07 -22.15
CA SER A 201 4.56 10.31 -20.89
C SER A 201 5.65 10.81 -19.94
N TRP A 202 6.68 11.52 -20.43
CA TRP A 202 7.77 12.03 -19.62
C TRP A 202 7.41 13.32 -18.84
N SER A 203 6.31 13.98 -19.16
CA SER A 203 5.81 15.16 -18.43
C SER A 203 4.84 14.81 -17.29
N ARG A 204 4.55 13.53 -17.09
CA ARG A 204 3.62 13.06 -16.06
C ARG A 204 4.25 13.12 -14.67
N PRO A 205 3.44 13.22 -13.59
CA PRO A 205 3.94 13.38 -12.23
C PRO A 205 4.49 12.08 -11.59
N TYR A 206 4.60 11.00 -12.36
CA TYR A 206 5.14 9.73 -11.91
C TYR A 206 6.38 9.31 -12.73
N SER A 207 7.08 8.29 -12.25
CA SER A 207 8.27 7.78 -12.92
C SER A 207 7.94 7.29 -14.35
N PRO A 208 8.74 7.66 -15.36
CA PRO A 208 8.65 7.07 -16.69
C PRO A 208 9.19 5.65 -16.75
N VAL A 209 9.90 5.21 -15.73
CA VAL A 209 10.38 3.82 -15.57
C VAL A 209 9.33 3.05 -14.81
N PHE A 210 8.67 2.08 -15.47
CA PHE A 210 7.62 1.28 -14.86
C PHE A 210 8.12 -0.02 -14.26
N LEU A 211 9.32 -0.48 -14.62
CA LEU A 211 9.92 -1.71 -14.11
C LEU A 211 11.29 -1.46 -13.51
N TYR A 212 11.44 -1.82 -12.25
CA TYR A 212 12.70 -1.84 -11.51
C TYR A 212 13.11 -3.28 -11.26
N LYS A 213 14.19 -3.72 -11.90
CA LYS A 213 14.71 -5.08 -11.76
C LYS A 213 15.31 -5.31 -10.38
N TRP A 214 15.04 -6.50 -9.83
CA TRP A 214 15.57 -6.89 -8.53
C TRP A 214 17.09 -6.80 -8.44
N ASP A 215 17.80 -7.34 -9.42
CA ASP A 215 19.27 -7.40 -9.40
C ASP A 215 19.90 -6.02 -9.31
N ASP A 216 19.38 -5.04 -10.07
CA ASP A 216 19.87 -3.66 -10.06
C ASP A 216 19.52 -2.94 -8.74
N SER A 217 18.31 -3.15 -8.25
CA SER A 217 17.82 -2.58 -6.99
C SER A 217 18.59 -3.14 -5.80
N TYR A 218 18.83 -4.45 -5.77
CA TYR A 218 19.58 -5.12 -4.70
C TYR A 218 21.07 -4.77 -4.73
N LYS A 219 21.66 -4.64 -5.93
CA LYS A 219 23.04 -4.14 -6.09
C LYS A 219 23.17 -2.72 -5.53
N SER A 220 22.21 -1.86 -5.83
CA SER A 220 22.15 -0.49 -5.29
C SER A 220 22.01 -0.48 -3.77
N LEU A 221 21.07 -1.29 -3.22
CA LEU A 221 20.91 -1.45 -1.77
C LEU A 221 22.21 -1.90 -1.08
N LYS A 222 22.93 -2.85 -1.66
CA LYS A 222 24.24 -3.30 -1.11
C LYS A 222 25.29 -2.21 -1.13
N ARG A 223 25.34 -1.39 -2.17
CA ARG A 223 26.24 -0.25 -2.28
C ARG A 223 25.92 0.81 -1.24
N ASP A 224 24.63 1.16 -1.10
CA ASP A 224 24.16 2.22 -0.22
C ASP A 224 24.12 1.77 1.26
N GLY A 225 24.10 0.47 1.49
CA GLY A 225 24.41 -0.18 2.77
C GLY A 225 23.24 -0.36 3.75
N LYS A 226 22.17 0.44 3.69
CA LYS A 226 21.02 0.35 4.60
C LYS A 226 19.66 0.44 3.89
N VAL A 227 19.46 1.45 3.05
CA VAL A 227 18.18 1.76 2.40
C VAL A 227 18.43 2.15 0.96
N PHE A 228 17.62 1.60 0.06
CA PHE A 228 17.53 2.02 -1.33
C PHE A 228 16.10 2.51 -1.59
N GLU A 229 15.93 3.79 -1.89
CA GLU A 229 14.64 4.36 -2.30
C GLU A 229 14.48 4.27 -3.81
N TYR A 230 13.37 3.72 -4.26
CA TYR A 230 12.96 3.80 -5.65
C TYR A 230 12.57 5.24 -5.99
N LYS A 231 13.21 5.82 -6.98
CA LYS A 231 13.03 7.22 -7.36
C LYS A 231 12.62 7.37 -8.81
N ASN A 232 11.85 8.41 -9.07
CA ASN A 232 11.63 8.89 -10.42
C ASN A 232 12.96 9.45 -10.97
N PRO A 233 13.55 8.88 -12.02
CA PRO A 233 14.87 9.27 -12.51
C PRO A 233 14.91 10.69 -13.09
N LEU A 234 13.77 11.26 -13.45
CA LEU A 234 13.71 12.63 -14.00
C LEU A 234 13.67 13.71 -12.91
N THR A 235 13.01 13.42 -11.79
CA THR A 235 12.77 14.40 -10.73
C THR A 235 13.60 14.15 -9.47
N GLY A 236 14.13 12.94 -9.31
CA GLY A 236 14.75 12.48 -8.06
C GLY A 236 13.77 12.28 -6.91
N GLY A 237 12.49 12.57 -7.12
CA GLY A 237 11.42 12.40 -6.14
C GLY A 237 10.85 10.98 -6.09
N ALA A 238 9.71 10.81 -5.44
CA ALA A 238 9.01 9.53 -5.36
C ALA A 238 8.59 9.01 -6.75
N VAL A 239 8.47 7.69 -6.88
CA VAL A 239 8.08 7.03 -8.14
C VAL A 239 6.65 7.35 -8.57
N MET A 240 5.78 7.66 -7.61
CA MET A 240 4.38 8.09 -7.85
C MET A 240 4.02 9.26 -6.91
N PRO A 241 3.04 10.10 -7.27
CA PRO A 241 2.68 11.27 -6.47
C PRO A 241 2.20 10.94 -5.05
N THR A 242 1.56 9.80 -4.88
CA THR A 242 0.88 9.39 -3.64
C THR A 242 1.61 8.31 -2.86
N MET A 243 2.43 7.50 -3.54
CA MET A 243 3.14 6.37 -2.94
C MET A 243 4.63 6.39 -3.24
N GLY A 244 5.43 6.11 -2.21
CA GLY A 244 6.84 5.81 -2.30
C GLY A 244 7.11 4.33 -2.06
N ALA A 245 8.29 3.85 -2.49
CA ALA A 245 8.74 2.48 -2.23
C ALA A 245 10.23 2.43 -1.95
N ARG A 246 10.66 1.43 -1.18
CA ARG A 246 12.08 1.24 -0.85
C ARG A 246 12.42 -0.21 -0.50
N LEU A 247 13.70 -0.51 -0.55
CA LEU A 247 14.31 -1.71 0.05
C LEU A 247 15.09 -1.30 1.30
N GLU A 248 14.99 -2.10 2.34
CA GLU A 248 15.77 -1.93 3.57
C GLU A 248 16.58 -3.19 3.85
N LEU A 249 17.90 -3.02 4.06
CA LEU A 249 18.81 -4.09 4.45
C LEU A 249 18.93 -4.12 5.97
N ILE A 250 18.41 -5.17 6.59
CA ILE A 250 18.45 -5.37 8.04
C ILE A 250 19.53 -6.42 8.35
N LYS A 251 20.59 -6.01 9.07
CA LYS A 251 21.70 -6.89 9.48
C LYS A 251 21.65 -7.23 10.96
N THR A 252 21.18 -6.28 11.76
CA THR A 252 21.00 -6.39 13.21
C THR A 252 19.67 -5.75 13.60
N SER A 253 19.67 -4.75 14.48
CA SER A 253 18.48 -3.96 14.77
C SER A 253 18.55 -2.58 14.13
N SER A 254 17.43 -2.05 13.71
CA SER A 254 17.29 -0.66 13.26
C SER A 254 17.08 0.28 14.45
N GLU A 255 17.23 1.57 14.23
CA GLU A 255 16.78 2.60 15.16
C GLU A 255 15.25 2.60 15.29
N VAL A 256 14.75 3.10 16.41
CA VAL A 256 13.30 3.32 16.60
C VAL A 256 12.88 4.51 15.77
N LYS A 257 11.81 4.36 15.02
CA LYS A 257 11.21 5.38 14.15
C LYS A 257 9.75 5.59 14.50
N ARG A 258 9.24 6.77 14.18
CA ARG A 258 7.81 7.11 14.19
C ARG A 258 7.54 8.20 13.16
N HIS A 259 6.48 8.07 12.37
CA HIS A 259 6.08 9.06 11.37
C HIS A 259 4.55 9.11 11.20
N THR A 260 4.04 10.19 10.63
CA THR A 260 2.60 10.36 10.40
C THR A 260 2.06 9.61 9.18
N GLY A 261 2.94 9.12 8.31
CA GLY A 261 2.53 8.23 7.21
C GLY A 261 2.42 6.77 7.65
N SER A 262 1.87 5.95 6.80
CA SER A 262 1.69 4.50 6.98
C SER A 262 2.59 3.71 6.04
N VAL A 263 2.99 2.51 6.43
CA VAL A 263 3.87 1.65 5.64
C VAL A 263 3.35 0.22 5.62
N VAL A 264 3.40 -0.38 4.43
CA VAL A 264 3.26 -1.83 4.24
C VAL A 264 4.63 -2.41 3.91
N TYR A 265 5.02 -3.46 4.60
CA TYR A 265 6.25 -4.20 4.40
C TYR A 265 5.98 -5.58 3.84
N GLN A 266 6.88 -6.07 2.98
CA GLN A 266 7.00 -7.47 2.60
C GLN A 266 8.42 -7.94 2.84
N VAL A 267 8.57 -9.12 3.44
CA VAL A 267 9.88 -9.75 3.61
C VAL A 267 10.33 -10.32 2.27
N ALA A 268 11.26 -9.61 1.60
CA ALA A 268 11.78 -10.02 0.31
C ALA A 268 12.83 -11.15 0.43
N ALA A 269 13.54 -11.22 1.55
CA ALA A 269 14.48 -12.30 1.86
C ALA A 269 14.83 -12.31 3.35
N GLY A 270 15.09 -13.51 3.89
CA GLY A 270 15.56 -13.71 5.27
C GLY A 270 14.45 -13.79 6.30
N SER A 271 14.83 -13.66 7.58
CA SER A 271 13.94 -13.76 8.73
C SER A 271 14.33 -12.79 9.84
N GLY A 272 13.37 -12.43 10.68
CA GLY A 272 13.61 -11.48 11.77
C GLY A 272 12.33 -11.07 12.48
N TRP A 273 12.37 -9.89 13.07
CA TRP A 273 11.26 -9.38 13.86
C TRP A 273 11.05 -7.87 13.68
N THR A 274 9.83 -7.44 13.99
CA THR A 274 9.48 -6.00 14.09
C THR A 274 8.74 -5.77 15.39
N GLU A 275 9.26 -4.87 16.21
CA GLU A 275 8.50 -4.29 17.31
C GLU A 275 7.73 -3.09 16.77
N VAL A 276 6.43 -3.04 17.03
CA VAL A 276 5.54 -1.98 16.56
C VAL A 276 4.47 -1.70 17.62
N GLY A 277 4.53 -0.51 18.25
CA GLY A 277 3.76 -0.24 19.46
C GLY A 277 4.14 -1.22 20.56
N ASP A 278 3.13 -1.87 21.12
CA ASP A 278 3.29 -2.89 22.18
C ASP A 278 3.34 -4.33 21.63
N GLN A 279 3.41 -4.49 20.30
CA GLN A 279 3.44 -5.80 19.65
C GLN A 279 4.83 -6.11 19.12
N ARG A 280 5.13 -7.41 19.02
CA ARG A 280 6.31 -7.94 18.33
C ARG A 280 5.88 -8.98 17.30
N PHE A 281 6.27 -8.77 16.05
CA PHE A 281 6.07 -9.67 14.94
C PHE A 281 7.34 -10.45 14.66
N GLU A 282 7.26 -11.77 14.63
CA GLU A 282 8.31 -12.64 14.05
C GLU A 282 7.92 -12.91 12.60
N TRP A 283 8.81 -12.61 11.67
CA TRP A 283 8.55 -12.73 10.24
C TRP A 283 9.64 -13.50 9.51
N GLU A 284 9.25 -14.07 8.40
CA GLU A 284 10.09 -14.80 7.45
C GLU A 284 9.75 -14.41 6.01
N GLU A 285 10.52 -14.89 5.02
CA GLU A 285 10.35 -14.55 3.61
C GLU A 285 8.90 -14.69 3.14
N LYS A 286 8.42 -13.70 2.37
CA LYS A 286 7.06 -13.51 1.85
C LYS A 286 6.00 -13.07 2.88
N ASP A 287 6.30 -13.03 4.16
CA ASP A 287 5.38 -12.43 5.13
C ASP A 287 5.15 -10.96 4.81
N ILE A 288 3.92 -10.50 5.07
CA ILE A 288 3.52 -9.10 4.85
C ILE A 288 3.03 -8.54 6.17
N PHE A 289 3.45 -7.32 6.51
CA PHE A 289 2.98 -6.65 7.72
C PHE A 289 2.84 -5.14 7.49
N CYS A 290 2.11 -4.48 8.38
CA CYS A 290 1.94 -3.03 8.29
C CYS A 290 2.30 -2.31 9.58
N VAL A 291 2.77 -1.06 9.40
CA VAL A 291 3.05 -0.10 10.47
C VAL A 291 2.10 1.08 10.30
N PRO A 292 1.15 1.28 11.24
CA PRO A 292 0.26 2.43 11.23
C PRO A 292 0.99 3.74 11.49
N ALA A 293 0.38 4.84 11.02
CA ALA A 293 0.81 6.20 11.31
C ALA A 293 1.02 6.41 12.82
N TRP A 294 2.02 7.22 13.17
CA TRP A 294 2.35 7.67 14.53
C TRP A 294 2.63 6.54 15.54
N THR A 295 2.90 5.32 15.06
CA THR A 295 3.26 4.17 15.89
C THR A 295 4.79 4.01 15.88
N ARG A 296 5.41 3.92 17.06
CA ARG A 296 6.86 3.62 17.18
C ARG A 296 7.14 2.21 16.70
N TYR A 297 8.19 2.04 15.91
CA TYR A 297 8.60 0.73 15.44
C TYR A 297 10.11 0.65 15.21
N ARG A 298 10.62 -0.57 15.23
CA ARG A 298 11.98 -0.93 14.80
C ARG A 298 12.00 -2.35 14.27
N HIS A 299 12.95 -2.63 13.40
CA HIS A 299 13.18 -3.97 12.87
C HIS A 299 14.44 -4.57 13.49
N GLY A 300 14.48 -5.90 13.60
CA GLY A 300 15.66 -6.67 13.85
C GLY A 300 15.68 -7.93 12.99
N ALA A 301 16.85 -8.48 12.74
CA ALA A 301 17.02 -9.64 11.87
C ALA A 301 17.70 -10.77 12.62
N HIS A 302 17.24 -12.01 12.37
CA HIS A 302 17.93 -13.24 12.83
C HIS A 302 19.08 -13.60 11.90
N GLU A 303 18.96 -13.18 10.65
CA GLU A 303 19.97 -13.26 9.61
C GLU A 303 19.91 -12.01 8.73
N GLN A 304 20.89 -11.78 7.85
CA GLN A 304 20.81 -10.67 6.92
C GLN A 304 19.53 -10.74 6.08
N SER A 305 18.64 -9.79 6.25
CA SER A 305 17.32 -9.77 5.66
C SER A 305 17.07 -8.53 4.82
N VAL A 306 16.16 -8.64 3.85
CA VAL A 306 15.73 -7.52 3.01
C VAL A 306 14.22 -7.36 3.12
N LEU A 307 13.80 -6.16 3.49
CA LEU A 307 12.41 -5.75 3.49
C LEU A 307 12.15 -4.88 2.25
N PHE A 308 11.16 -5.24 1.45
CA PHE A 308 10.51 -4.33 0.51
C PHE A 308 9.41 -3.58 1.26
N SER A 309 9.23 -2.31 0.98
CA SER A 309 8.09 -1.56 1.53
C SER A 309 7.57 -0.51 0.57
N PHE A 310 6.28 -0.19 0.73
CA PHE A 310 5.67 0.99 0.14
C PHE A 310 4.89 1.77 1.19
N ASN A 311 4.73 3.07 0.94
CA ASN A 311 4.23 4.02 1.93
C ASN A 311 3.45 5.17 1.26
N ASP A 312 2.67 5.89 2.07
CA ASP A 312 1.90 7.07 1.65
C ASP A 312 2.65 8.40 1.92
N PHE A 313 3.95 8.36 2.19
CA PHE A 313 4.75 9.55 2.52
C PHE A 313 4.69 10.65 1.46
N PRO A 314 4.69 10.36 0.15
CA PRO A 314 4.56 11.40 -0.85
C PRO A 314 3.25 12.19 -0.72
N ALA A 315 2.12 11.51 -0.53
CA ALA A 315 0.83 12.15 -0.27
C ALA A 315 0.87 12.99 1.01
N MET A 316 1.41 12.45 2.10
CA MET A 316 1.54 13.17 3.37
C MET A 316 2.42 14.42 3.26
N ARG A 317 3.50 14.35 2.46
CA ARG A 317 4.37 15.51 2.20
C ARG A 317 3.68 16.56 1.32
N ALA A 318 2.99 16.13 0.26
CA ALA A 318 2.25 17.03 -0.62
C ALA A 318 1.16 17.83 0.13
N LEU A 319 0.56 17.23 1.15
CA LEU A 319 -0.43 17.85 2.02
C LEU A 319 0.17 18.58 3.25
N ALA A 320 1.50 18.67 3.36
CA ALA A 320 2.22 19.22 4.50
C ALA A 320 1.88 18.55 5.86
N LEU A 321 1.53 17.26 5.84
CA LEU A 321 1.15 16.47 7.02
C LEU A 321 2.26 15.52 7.50
N TYR A 322 3.36 15.37 6.74
CA TYR A 322 4.44 14.46 7.09
C TYR A 322 5.26 14.98 8.26
N ARG A 323 5.39 14.17 9.31
CA ARG A 323 6.27 14.36 10.47
C ARG A 323 6.99 13.06 10.74
N GLU A 324 8.23 13.13 11.23
CA GLU A 324 9.08 11.99 11.58
C GLU A 324 9.84 12.28 12.88
N GLU A 325 9.99 11.24 13.73
CA GLU A 325 10.77 11.23 14.98
C GLU A 325 11.57 9.93 15.10
#